data_13fb6de754ee1b9a1ebc4d12c90dccb5
#
_entry.id   13fb6de754ee1b9a1ebc4d12c90dccb5
#
_cell.length_a   1.000
_cell.length_b   1.000
_cell.length_c   1.000
_cell.angle_alpha   90.00
_cell.angle_beta   90.00
_cell.angle_gamma   90.00
#
_symmetry.space_group_name_H-M   'P 1'
#
loop_
_entity.id
_entity.type
_entity.pdbx_description
1 polymer ?
#
loop_
_entity_poly.entity_id
_entity_poly.type
_entity_poly.pdbx_seq_one_letter_code
_entity_poly.pdbx_strand_id
1 'polypeptide(L)'
;MKKRGVGLATMWYPVGPGGSNPGTARFHMDADGKVTMFISSPDVGQGSSTALAQVAADAIGIPFEWITKVVAADSDESPADFGSVGSRVTYVQGNAVRICGEEMQTRLKALAHEIMNTSTDRIAIVDGKAHDIDGKIEPVDVGDIARREVERTGQPIEAVGSFAPVGVYGDRVTGQSIVYPTFVYATQIVEVEVDTGTGEVRITRMVASHDSGQLINPLLVEGQIVGGIAQGIGMALSEEVMLRDGRTLNPSLSDYFLPTAMDIPDIEMVHVETDEESGPYGAKCVGEPALVPTAPAILNAIYDAVGVRITSLPATPEKVLEAIAAKAAA
;
A
#
# COMPACT_ATOMS: atom_id res chain seq x y z
N MET A 1 23.35 -30.43 15.13
CA MET A 1 24.00 -30.34 13.80
C MET A 1 23.15 -29.42 12.93
N LYS A 2 23.79 -28.42 12.32
CA LYS A 2 23.09 -27.44 11.48
C LYS A 2 22.86 -27.96 10.05
N LYS A 3 21.64 -27.85 9.56
CA LYS A 3 21.26 -28.20 8.18
C LYS A 3 20.65 -26.99 7.49
N ARG A 4 20.94 -26.81 6.22
CA ARG A 4 20.42 -25.69 5.40
C ARG A 4 19.35 -26.17 4.45
N GLY A 5 18.40 -25.29 4.18
CA GLY A 5 17.35 -25.51 3.20
C GLY A 5 16.87 -24.21 2.59
N VAL A 6 16.27 -24.35 1.42
CA VAL A 6 15.70 -23.26 0.63
C VAL A 6 14.21 -23.53 0.42
N GLY A 7 13.38 -22.54 0.66
CA GLY A 7 11.94 -22.60 0.44
C GLY A 7 11.45 -21.45 -0.42
N LEU A 8 10.45 -21.74 -1.25
CA LEU A 8 9.80 -20.76 -2.10
C LEU A 8 8.30 -20.82 -1.85
N ALA A 9 7.66 -19.63 -1.84
CA ALA A 9 6.21 -19.50 -1.92
C ALA A 9 5.83 -18.35 -2.81
N THR A 10 4.72 -18.52 -3.52
CA THR A 10 4.11 -17.50 -4.37
C THR A 10 2.70 -17.20 -3.89
N MET A 11 2.21 -16.01 -4.18
CA MET A 11 0.85 -15.63 -3.88
C MET A 11 0.28 -14.71 -4.95
N TRP A 12 -1.05 -14.63 -5.03
CA TRP A 12 -1.80 -13.54 -5.58
C TRP A 12 -2.71 -12.96 -4.51
N TYR A 13 -2.86 -11.65 -4.49
CA TYR A 13 -3.67 -10.95 -3.50
C TYR A 13 -4.66 -10.02 -4.18
N PRO A 14 -5.97 -10.13 -3.90
CA PRO A 14 -6.99 -9.32 -4.55
C PRO A 14 -7.01 -7.89 -3.99
N VAL A 15 -7.24 -6.91 -4.85
CA VAL A 15 -7.22 -5.48 -4.51
C VAL A 15 -8.58 -4.85 -4.79
N GLY A 16 -9.05 -4.01 -3.85
CA GLY A 16 -10.18 -3.14 -4.04
C GLY A 16 -11.47 -3.88 -4.42
N PRO A 17 -12.12 -4.59 -3.47
CA PRO A 17 -13.33 -5.34 -3.79
C PRO A 17 -14.39 -4.44 -4.44
N GLY A 18 -14.93 -4.87 -5.56
CA GLY A 18 -16.02 -4.20 -6.26
C GLY A 18 -17.24 -4.05 -5.36
N GLY A 19 -18.00 -2.95 -5.53
CA GLY A 19 -19.15 -2.65 -4.69
C GLY A 19 -18.81 -2.24 -3.26
N SER A 20 -17.51 -2.08 -2.92
CA SER A 20 -17.11 -1.41 -1.68
C SER A 20 -17.45 0.08 -1.74
N ASN A 21 -17.52 0.74 -0.58
CA ASN A 21 -17.69 2.18 -0.53
C ASN A 21 -16.62 2.89 -1.38
N PRO A 22 -16.99 3.92 -2.15
CA PRO A 22 -16.03 4.68 -2.95
C PRO A 22 -14.98 5.33 -2.05
N GLY A 23 -13.75 5.47 -2.56
CA GLY A 23 -12.82 6.47 -2.04
C GLY A 23 -13.30 7.85 -2.49
N THR A 24 -13.15 8.84 -1.64
CA THR A 24 -13.49 10.24 -1.98
C THR A 24 -12.40 11.16 -1.47
N ALA A 25 -12.02 12.14 -2.28
CA ALA A 25 -11.10 13.21 -1.93
C ALA A 25 -11.74 14.56 -2.20
N ARG A 26 -11.42 15.55 -1.36
CA ARG A 26 -11.78 16.95 -1.55
C ARG A 26 -10.52 17.78 -1.36
N PHE A 27 -10.29 18.70 -2.26
CA PHE A 27 -9.15 19.63 -2.19
C PHE A 27 -9.65 21.05 -2.04
N HIS A 28 -8.96 21.83 -1.20
CA HIS A 28 -9.09 23.26 -1.07
C HIS A 28 -7.76 23.93 -1.41
N MET A 29 -7.73 24.76 -2.44
CA MET A 29 -6.58 25.58 -2.77
C MET A 29 -6.82 26.99 -2.26
N ASP A 30 -5.91 27.49 -1.43
CA ASP A 30 -5.97 28.85 -0.87
C ASP A 30 -5.42 29.91 -1.82
N ALA A 31 -5.42 31.19 -1.38
CA ALA A 31 -4.95 32.32 -2.17
C ALA A 31 -3.45 32.30 -2.51
N ASP A 32 -2.66 31.48 -1.83
CA ASP A 32 -1.24 31.30 -2.11
C ASP A 32 -0.96 30.07 -2.99
N GLY A 33 -2.04 29.45 -3.52
CA GLY A 33 -1.96 28.24 -4.32
C GLY A 33 -1.64 26.97 -3.51
N LYS A 34 -1.69 27.05 -2.17
CA LYS A 34 -1.44 25.91 -1.30
C LYS A 34 -2.68 25.06 -1.14
N VAL A 35 -2.49 23.74 -1.11
CA VAL A 35 -3.59 22.78 -1.10
C VAL A 35 -3.69 22.10 0.25
N THR A 36 -4.91 22.12 0.83
CA THR A 36 -5.33 21.21 1.87
C THR A 36 -6.11 20.06 1.23
N MET A 37 -5.65 18.85 1.47
CA MET A 37 -6.26 17.62 0.97
C MET A 37 -7.06 16.95 2.08
N PHE A 38 -8.35 16.70 1.86
CA PHE A 38 -9.24 15.96 2.76
C PHE A 38 -9.49 14.58 2.15
N ILE A 39 -9.11 13.54 2.88
CA ILE A 39 -9.29 12.15 2.51
C ILE A 39 -9.87 11.36 3.66
N SER A 40 -10.55 10.28 3.34
CA SER A 40 -11.22 9.45 4.34
C SER A 40 -10.37 8.29 4.86
N SER A 41 -9.38 7.84 4.09
CA SER A 41 -8.53 6.71 4.49
C SER A 41 -7.47 7.15 5.48
N PRO A 42 -7.41 6.54 6.71
CA PRO A 42 -6.43 6.90 7.72
C PRO A 42 -5.02 6.43 7.34
N ASP A 43 -4.04 7.25 7.70
CA ASP A 43 -2.65 6.82 7.80
C ASP A 43 -2.40 6.29 9.22
N VAL A 44 -2.06 5.01 9.33
CA VAL A 44 -1.77 4.34 10.60
C VAL A 44 -0.27 4.04 10.78
N GLY A 45 0.57 4.74 10.01
CA GLY A 45 2.02 4.57 9.97
C GLY A 45 2.56 3.97 8.68
N GLN A 46 1.67 3.57 7.74
CA GLN A 46 2.07 2.99 6.44
C GLN A 46 2.51 4.04 5.40
N GLY A 47 2.37 5.34 5.67
CA GLY A 47 2.84 6.41 4.79
C GLY A 47 1.87 6.77 3.66
N SER A 48 0.61 6.33 3.73
CA SER A 48 -0.39 6.60 2.69
C SER A 48 -0.66 8.09 2.48
N SER A 49 -0.64 8.90 3.54
CA SER A 49 -0.81 10.35 3.42
C SER A 49 0.25 10.98 2.51
N THR A 50 1.50 10.56 2.62
CA THR A 50 2.60 11.04 1.77
C THR A 50 2.43 10.58 0.32
N ALA A 51 2.17 9.29 0.10
CA ALA A 51 2.00 8.74 -1.24
C ALA A 51 0.80 9.39 -1.97
N LEU A 52 -0.33 9.57 -1.27
CA LEU A 52 -1.50 10.23 -1.84
C LEU A 52 -1.26 11.71 -2.12
N ALA A 53 -0.47 12.41 -1.31
CA ALA A 53 -0.07 13.79 -1.59
C ALA A 53 0.81 13.90 -2.85
N GLN A 54 1.67 12.89 -3.12
CA GLN A 54 2.43 12.82 -4.38
C GLN A 54 1.50 12.64 -5.58
N VAL A 55 0.50 11.74 -5.48
CA VAL A 55 -0.53 11.57 -6.52
C VAL A 55 -1.32 12.89 -6.75
N ALA A 56 -1.67 13.60 -5.67
CA ALA A 56 -2.41 14.86 -5.77
C ALA A 56 -1.59 15.95 -6.48
N ALA A 57 -0.33 16.12 -6.09
CA ALA A 57 0.56 17.12 -6.66
C ALA A 57 0.74 16.90 -8.17
N ASP A 58 0.97 15.66 -8.57
CA ASP A 58 1.13 15.26 -9.97
C ASP A 58 -0.16 15.48 -10.77
N ALA A 59 -1.32 15.06 -10.24
CA ALA A 59 -2.62 15.22 -10.88
C ALA A 59 -3.03 16.69 -11.07
N ILE A 60 -2.65 17.57 -10.15
CA ILE A 60 -2.90 19.01 -10.28
C ILE A 60 -1.87 19.66 -11.21
N GLY A 61 -0.64 19.17 -11.21
CA GLY A 61 0.51 19.75 -11.90
C GLY A 61 1.23 20.81 -11.08
N ILE A 62 1.34 20.63 -9.77
CA ILE A 62 1.99 21.56 -8.82
C ILE A 62 3.15 20.88 -8.08
N PRO A 63 4.11 21.64 -7.53
CA PRO A 63 5.15 21.09 -6.67
C PRO A 63 4.55 20.36 -5.46
N PHE A 64 5.19 19.24 -5.06
CA PHE A 64 4.73 18.43 -3.92
C PHE A 64 4.57 19.25 -2.62
N GLU A 65 5.49 20.15 -2.34
CA GLU A 65 5.48 21.04 -1.16
C GLU A 65 4.31 22.03 -1.12
N TRP A 66 3.53 22.13 -2.19
CA TRP A 66 2.30 22.92 -2.19
C TRP A 66 1.12 22.19 -1.57
N ILE A 67 1.21 20.88 -1.39
CA ILE A 67 0.29 20.10 -0.55
C ILE A 67 0.73 20.30 0.91
N THR A 68 0.19 21.31 1.59
CA THR A 68 0.66 21.72 2.91
C THR A 68 -0.03 21.02 4.06
N LYS A 69 -1.20 20.43 3.82
CA LYS A 69 -1.97 19.73 4.84
C LYS A 69 -2.73 18.55 4.24
N VAL A 70 -2.66 17.42 4.93
CA VAL A 70 -3.52 16.25 4.69
C VAL A 70 -4.38 16.03 5.91
N VAL A 71 -5.70 16.17 5.75
CA VAL A 71 -6.70 15.84 6.76
C VAL A 71 -7.23 14.45 6.44
N ALA A 72 -6.77 13.46 7.20
CA ALA A 72 -7.10 12.06 6.99
C ALA A 72 -8.02 11.54 8.10
N ALA A 73 -9.15 10.98 7.70
CA ALA A 73 -10.10 10.33 8.61
C ALA A 73 -10.62 11.21 9.77
N ASP A 74 -10.80 12.49 9.53
CA ASP A 74 -11.51 13.39 10.43
C ASP A 74 -13.02 13.26 10.16
N SER A 75 -13.79 12.83 11.16
CA SER A 75 -15.22 12.55 10.99
C SER A 75 -16.07 13.79 10.70
N ASP A 76 -15.57 14.97 11.00
CA ASP A 76 -16.30 16.23 10.78
C ASP A 76 -15.98 16.84 9.39
N GLU A 77 -14.77 16.59 8.88
CA GLU A 77 -14.29 17.24 7.66
C GLU A 77 -14.02 16.27 6.51
N SER A 78 -13.57 15.05 6.81
CA SER A 78 -13.23 14.07 5.79
C SER A 78 -14.47 13.38 5.20
N PRO A 79 -14.48 13.07 3.91
CA PRO A 79 -15.55 12.24 3.31
C PRO A 79 -15.62 10.87 3.97
N ALA A 80 -16.80 10.26 4.03
CA ALA A 80 -16.96 8.91 4.56
C ALA A 80 -16.25 7.85 3.69
N ASP A 81 -15.60 6.86 4.33
CA ASP A 81 -14.92 5.75 3.67
C ASP A 81 -15.05 4.47 4.51
N PHE A 82 -14.70 3.37 3.90
CA PHE A 82 -14.61 2.06 4.54
C PHE A 82 -13.32 1.88 5.39
N GLY A 83 -12.31 2.73 5.17
CA GLY A 83 -11.02 2.72 5.88
C GLY A 83 -9.90 1.95 5.17
N SER A 84 -8.77 1.82 5.86
CA SER A 84 -7.58 1.10 5.40
C SER A 84 -7.73 -0.40 5.65
N VAL A 85 -8.27 -1.15 4.70
CA VAL A 85 -8.51 -2.59 4.78
C VAL A 85 -8.29 -3.24 3.41
N GLY A 86 -7.80 -4.49 3.40
CA GLY A 86 -7.57 -5.22 2.14
C GLY A 86 -6.58 -4.51 1.23
N SER A 87 -5.64 -3.79 1.78
CA SER A 87 -4.59 -3.00 1.09
C SER A 87 -5.14 -2.05 0.01
N ARG A 88 -6.39 -1.57 0.15
CA ARG A 88 -7.14 -0.83 -0.89
C ARG A 88 -6.72 0.63 -1.07
N VAL A 89 -6.01 1.23 -0.10
CA VAL A 89 -5.85 2.70 -0.04
C VAL A 89 -5.20 3.28 -1.28
N THR A 90 -4.04 2.79 -1.69
CA THR A 90 -3.37 3.31 -2.90
C THR A 90 -4.25 3.16 -4.14
N TYR A 91 -4.90 2.02 -4.32
CA TYR A 91 -5.73 1.77 -5.49
C TYR A 91 -7.03 2.59 -5.48
N VAL A 92 -7.80 2.54 -4.40
CA VAL A 92 -9.14 3.15 -4.34
C VAL A 92 -9.06 4.64 -4.01
N GLN A 93 -8.38 5.00 -2.92
CA GLN A 93 -8.25 6.40 -2.51
C GLN A 93 -7.32 7.17 -3.45
N GLY A 94 -6.27 6.51 -3.97
CA GLY A 94 -5.36 7.10 -4.95
C GLY A 94 -6.07 7.51 -6.25
N ASN A 95 -6.99 6.68 -6.76
CA ASN A 95 -7.83 7.06 -7.91
C ASN A 95 -8.75 8.24 -7.59
N ALA A 96 -9.37 8.26 -6.40
CA ALA A 96 -10.20 9.39 -5.98
C ALA A 96 -9.40 10.69 -5.89
N VAL A 97 -8.18 10.61 -5.36
CA VAL A 97 -7.22 11.73 -5.27
C VAL A 97 -6.79 12.19 -6.67
N ARG A 98 -6.47 11.25 -7.57
CA ARG A 98 -6.13 11.57 -8.97
C ARG A 98 -7.28 12.29 -9.67
N ILE A 99 -8.51 11.77 -9.59
CA ILE A 99 -9.70 12.39 -10.18
C ILE A 99 -9.95 13.78 -9.59
N CYS A 100 -9.77 13.94 -8.28
CA CYS A 100 -9.89 15.24 -7.61
C CYS A 100 -8.84 16.23 -8.10
N GLY A 101 -7.59 15.79 -8.31
CA GLY A 101 -6.51 16.60 -8.85
C GLY A 101 -6.76 17.02 -10.30
N GLU A 102 -7.25 16.11 -11.15
CA GLU A 102 -7.64 16.39 -12.53
C GLU A 102 -8.80 17.41 -12.61
N GLU A 103 -9.76 17.31 -11.71
CA GLU A 103 -10.85 18.30 -11.58
C GLU A 103 -10.28 19.68 -11.14
N MET A 104 -9.37 19.71 -10.16
CA MET A 104 -8.68 20.95 -9.76
C MET A 104 -7.90 21.56 -10.93
N GLN A 105 -7.14 20.72 -11.66
CA GLN A 105 -6.43 21.17 -12.85
C GLN A 105 -7.37 21.78 -13.91
N THR A 106 -8.54 21.15 -14.11
CA THR A 106 -9.57 21.64 -15.04
C THR A 106 -10.07 23.03 -14.63
N ARG A 107 -10.33 23.26 -13.34
CA ARG A 107 -10.73 24.57 -12.80
C ARG A 107 -9.64 25.61 -12.96
N LEU A 108 -8.40 25.25 -12.67
CA LEU A 108 -7.25 26.14 -12.85
C LEU A 108 -7.07 26.55 -14.33
N LYS A 109 -7.23 25.61 -15.27
CA LYS A 109 -7.20 25.91 -16.72
C LYS A 109 -8.31 26.87 -17.14
N ALA A 110 -9.52 26.72 -16.58
CA ALA A 110 -10.63 27.63 -16.86
C ALA A 110 -10.37 29.05 -16.34
N LEU A 111 -9.76 29.19 -15.17
CA LEU A 111 -9.37 30.49 -14.61
C LEU A 111 -8.17 31.10 -15.36
N ALA A 112 -7.19 30.26 -15.73
CA ALA A 112 -6.03 30.71 -16.53
C ALA A 112 -6.45 31.16 -17.94
N HIS A 113 -7.45 30.55 -18.55
CA HIS A 113 -8.02 30.94 -19.83
C HIS A 113 -8.39 32.44 -19.89
N GLU A 114 -9.06 32.93 -18.85
CA GLU A 114 -9.45 34.34 -18.77
C GLU A 114 -8.23 35.31 -18.67
N ILE A 115 -7.19 34.86 -17.94
CA ILE A 115 -5.98 35.68 -17.72
C ILE A 115 -5.09 35.66 -18.95
N MET A 116 -4.89 34.48 -19.55
CA MET A 116 -3.99 34.25 -20.69
C MET A 116 -4.66 34.62 -22.04
N ASN A 117 -5.96 34.82 -22.06
CA ASN A 117 -6.77 35.08 -23.27
C ASN A 117 -6.50 34.02 -24.36
N THR A 118 -6.50 32.74 -23.97
CA THR A 118 -6.29 31.57 -24.83
C THR A 118 -7.24 30.44 -24.45
N SER A 119 -7.54 29.50 -25.34
CA SER A 119 -8.47 28.42 -25.04
C SER A 119 -7.88 27.42 -24.02
N THR A 120 -8.74 26.79 -23.21
CA THR A 120 -8.37 25.88 -22.12
C THR A 120 -7.61 24.64 -22.60
N ASP A 121 -7.89 24.16 -23.83
CA ASP A 121 -7.19 23.02 -24.48
C ASP A 121 -5.73 23.35 -24.83
N ARG A 122 -5.39 24.63 -24.86
CA ARG A 122 -4.03 25.11 -25.07
C ARG A 122 -3.26 25.40 -23.77
N ILE A 123 -3.86 25.17 -22.63
CA ILE A 123 -3.24 25.42 -21.33
C ILE A 123 -2.84 24.09 -20.70
N ALA A 124 -1.56 23.98 -20.32
CA ALA A 124 -1.03 22.93 -19.48
C ALA A 124 -0.65 23.49 -18.11
N ILE A 125 -1.04 22.82 -17.03
CA ILE A 125 -0.54 23.16 -15.69
C ILE A 125 0.63 22.23 -15.40
N VAL A 126 1.81 22.82 -15.22
CA VAL A 126 3.04 22.07 -14.96
C VAL A 126 3.89 22.86 -13.97
N ASP A 127 4.38 22.20 -12.94
CA ASP A 127 5.27 22.77 -11.93
C ASP A 127 4.76 24.10 -11.34
N GLY A 128 3.46 24.13 -11.02
CA GLY A 128 2.80 25.29 -10.42
C GLY A 128 2.57 26.48 -11.37
N LYS A 129 2.66 26.26 -12.68
CA LYS A 129 2.43 27.31 -13.69
C LYS A 129 1.47 26.85 -14.78
N ALA A 130 0.64 27.78 -15.24
CA ALA A 130 -0.17 27.62 -16.44
C ALA A 130 0.65 28.04 -17.66
N HIS A 131 0.92 27.10 -18.55
CA HIS A 131 1.71 27.30 -19.79
C HIS A 131 0.80 27.24 -21.02
N ASP A 132 1.04 28.12 -21.99
CA ASP A 132 0.55 27.92 -23.35
C ASP A 132 1.37 26.81 -24.02
N ILE A 133 0.72 25.76 -24.49
CA ILE A 133 1.40 24.59 -25.09
C ILE A 133 2.21 24.94 -26.34
N ASP A 134 1.88 26.03 -27.04
CA ASP A 134 2.63 26.54 -28.18
C ASP A 134 3.77 27.49 -27.78
N GLY A 135 3.88 27.85 -26.50
CA GLY A 135 4.93 28.72 -25.99
C GLY A 135 4.84 30.17 -26.49
N LYS A 136 3.65 30.64 -26.91
CA LYS A 136 3.43 32.00 -27.43
C LYS A 136 3.03 33.02 -26.39
N ILE A 137 2.59 32.55 -25.21
CA ILE A 137 2.11 33.34 -24.10
C ILE A 137 2.99 33.05 -22.89
N GLU A 138 3.40 34.09 -22.17
CA GLU A 138 4.17 33.93 -20.93
C GLU A 138 3.39 33.11 -19.89
N PRO A 139 4.06 32.19 -19.20
CA PRO A 139 3.42 31.39 -18.16
C PRO A 139 2.87 32.25 -17.01
N VAL A 140 1.74 31.82 -16.47
CA VAL A 140 1.10 32.44 -15.31
C VAL A 140 1.24 31.52 -14.10
N ASP A 141 1.64 32.07 -12.96
CA ASP A 141 1.78 31.32 -11.73
C ASP A 141 0.40 30.88 -11.20
N VAL A 142 0.28 29.61 -10.78
CA VAL A 142 -0.98 29.09 -10.22
C VAL A 142 -1.36 29.81 -8.93
N GLY A 143 -0.39 30.24 -8.12
CA GLY A 143 -0.64 31.06 -6.93
C GLY A 143 -1.29 32.42 -7.27
N ASP A 144 -0.91 33.04 -8.39
CA ASP A 144 -1.54 34.29 -8.82
C ASP A 144 -2.97 34.05 -9.35
N ILE A 145 -3.20 32.93 -10.03
CA ILE A 145 -4.54 32.51 -10.47
C ILE A 145 -5.43 32.28 -9.24
N ALA A 146 -4.92 31.52 -8.26
CA ALA A 146 -5.64 31.20 -7.04
C ALA A 146 -5.97 32.44 -6.22
N ARG A 147 -5.01 33.34 -6.04
CA ARG A 147 -5.21 34.63 -5.32
C ARG A 147 -6.34 35.42 -5.93
N ARG A 148 -6.32 35.60 -7.25
CA ARG A 148 -7.35 36.34 -7.96
C ARG A 148 -8.76 35.76 -7.78
N GLU A 149 -8.86 34.42 -7.79
CA GLU A 149 -10.15 33.75 -7.62
C GLU A 149 -10.66 33.85 -6.18
N VAL A 150 -9.77 33.62 -5.21
CA VAL A 150 -10.11 33.70 -3.78
C VAL A 150 -10.49 35.14 -3.39
N GLU A 151 -9.79 36.16 -3.89
CA GLU A 151 -10.17 37.58 -3.67
C GLU A 151 -11.53 37.90 -4.30
N ARG A 152 -11.84 37.33 -5.46
CA ARG A 152 -13.12 37.54 -6.15
C ARG A 152 -14.30 36.86 -5.44
N THR A 153 -14.10 35.65 -4.91
CA THR A 153 -15.18 34.81 -4.38
C THR A 153 -15.27 34.83 -2.85
N GLY A 154 -14.18 35.16 -2.18
CA GLY A 154 -14.03 35.03 -0.72
C GLY A 154 -13.92 33.56 -0.26
N GLN A 155 -13.72 32.60 -1.19
CA GLN A 155 -13.69 31.15 -0.90
C GLN A 155 -12.47 30.49 -1.56
N PRO A 156 -11.91 29.40 -0.98
CA PRO A 156 -10.87 28.62 -1.64
C PRO A 156 -11.40 28.01 -2.94
N ILE A 157 -10.49 27.68 -3.87
CA ILE A 157 -10.85 26.87 -5.04
C ILE A 157 -11.04 25.42 -4.55
N GLU A 158 -12.22 24.87 -4.77
CA GLU A 158 -12.55 23.52 -4.35
C GLU A 158 -12.57 22.55 -5.53
N ALA A 159 -12.19 21.29 -5.27
CA ALA A 159 -12.42 20.17 -6.17
C ALA A 159 -12.81 18.93 -5.37
N VAL A 160 -13.56 18.03 -5.98
CA VAL A 160 -13.97 16.75 -5.38
C VAL A 160 -13.79 15.65 -6.41
N GLY A 161 -13.23 14.53 -5.96
CA GLY A 161 -13.07 13.32 -6.76
C GLY A 161 -13.57 12.10 -6.00
N SER A 162 -14.15 11.15 -6.72
CA SER A 162 -14.61 9.89 -6.13
C SER A 162 -14.34 8.73 -7.08
N PHE A 163 -13.96 7.59 -6.53
CA PHE A 163 -13.71 6.37 -7.28
C PHE A 163 -14.27 5.15 -6.55
N ALA A 164 -15.06 4.35 -7.25
CA ALA A 164 -15.56 3.07 -6.78
C ALA A 164 -15.04 1.95 -7.69
N PRO A 165 -14.35 0.93 -7.15
CA PRO A 165 -13.92 -0.21 -7.95
C PRO A 165 -15.13 -0.95 -8.55
N VAL A 166 -15.02 -1.36 -9.81
CA VAL A 166 -16.05 -2.14 -10.48
C VAL A 166 -15.82 -3.62 -10.18
N GLY A 167 -16.86 -4.31 -9.71
CA GLY A 167 -16.83 -5.75 -9.48
C GLY A 167 -18.21 -6.36 -9.70
N VAL A 168 -18.24 -7.61 -10.12
CA VAL A 168 -19.47 -8.38 -10.30
C VAL A 168 -19.53 -9.39 -9.15
N TYR A 169 -20.48 -9.18 -8.24
CA TYR A 169 -20.77 -10.17 -7.19
C TYR A 169 -21.44 -11.40 -7.81
N GLY A 170 -20.95 -12.55 -7.37
CA GLY A 170 -21.14 -13.80 -8.04
C GLY A 170 -22.54 -14.35 -8.10
N ASP A 171 -22.66 -15.28 -8.99
CA ASP A 171 -23.76 -16.23 -9.03
C ASP A 171 -23.89 -16.93 -7.67
N ARG A 172 -25.02 -16.75 -7.01
CA ARG A 172 -25.29 -17.33 -5.69
C ARG A 172 -25.34 -18.87 -5.69
N VAL A 173 -25.48 -19.49 -6.86
CA VAL A 173 -25.55 -20.94 -7.02
C VAL A 173 -24.16 -21.55 -7.17
N THR A 174 -23.32 -20.96 -8.03
CA THR A 174 -21.97 -21.48 -8.33
C THR A 174 -20.87 -20.89 -7.44
N GLY A 175 -21.13 -19.76 -6.78
CA GLY A 175 -20.15 -19.01 -6.01
C GLY A 175 -19.10 -18.29 -6.86
N GLN A 176 -19.20 -18.39 -8.20
CA GLN A 176 -18.24 -17.74 -9.09
C GLN A 176 -18.51 -16.25 -9.21
N SER A 177 -17.44 -15.44 -9.15
CA SER A 177 -17.55 -13.97 -9.24
C SER A 177 -16.24 -13.35 -9.69
N ILE A 178 -16.34 -12.11 -10.21
CA ILE A 178 -15.19 -11.22 -10.46
C ILE A 178 -15.35 -10.04 -9.49
N VAL A 179 -15.10 -10.31 -8.21
CA VAL A 179 -15.27 -9.32 -7.13
C VAL A 179 -14.17 -8.27 -7.17
N TYR A 180 -12.98 -8.65 -7.61
CA TYR A 180 -11.79 -7.80 -7.56
C TYR A 180 -11.33 -7.42 -8.96
N PRO A 181 -11.10 -6.13 -9.21
CA PRO A 181 -10.66 -5.64 -10.54
C PRO A 181 -9.21 -5.97 -10.84
N THR A 182 -8.35 -6.07 -9.83
CA THR A 182 -6.92 -6.33 -10.02
C THR A 182 -6.34 -7.17 -8.89
N PHE A 183 -5.10 -7.67 -9.11
CA PHE A 183 -4.36 -8.52 -8.19
C PHE A 183 -2.91 -8.07 -8.09
N VAL A 184 -2.35 -8.18 -6.88
CA VAL A 184 -0.91 -8.12 -6.62
C VAL A 184 -0.34 -9.52 -6.62
N TYR A 185 0.86 -9.68 -7.15
CA TYR A 185 1.59 -10.94 -7.16
C TYR A 185 2.88 -10.80 -6.36
N ALA A 186 3.24 -11.83 -5.63
CA ALA A 186 4.54 -11.87 -4.96
C ALA A 186 5.11 -13.27 -4.93
N THR A 187 6.44 -13.33 -4.88
CA THR A 187 7.22 -14.56 -4.67
C THR A 187 8.29 -14.28 -3.64
N GLN A 188 8.39 -15.14 -2.65
CA GLN A 188 9.47 -15.06 -1.67
C GLN A 188 10.29 -16.34 -1.66
N ILE A 189 11.62 -16.18 -1.60
CA ILE A 189 12.59 -17.27 -1.45
C ILE A 189 13.29 -17.05 -0.13
N VAL A 190 13.34 -18.09 0.71
CA VAL A 190 13.92 -18.05 2.05
C VAL A 190 14.96 -19.14 2.19
N GLU A 191 16.14 -18.76 2.66
CA GLU A 191 17.18 -19.70 3.08
C GLU A 191 17.18 -19.80 4.61
N VAL A 192 17.14 -21.02 5.14
CA VAL A 192 17.19 -21.27 6.58
C VAL A 192 18.35 -22.16 6.97
N GLU A 193 18.77 -22.02 8.23
CA GLU A 193 19.62 -22.96 8.94
C GLU A 193 18.83 -23.52 10.13
N VAL A 194 18.65 -24.85 10.17
CA VAL A 194 17.94 -25.57 11.23
C VAL A 194 18.94 -26.33 12.07
N ASP A 195 19.00 -26.06 13.38
CA ASP A 195 19.78 -26.89 14.30
C ASP A 195 18.96 -28.09 14.76
N THR A 196 19.38 -29.31 14.31
CA THR A 196 18.68 -30.56 14.63
C THR A 196 18.81 -31.00 16.08
N GLY A 197 19.65 -30.35 16.87
CA GLY A 197 19.81 -30.65 18.31
C GLY A 197 18.92 -29.78 19.19
N THR A 198 18.59 -28.54 18.75
CA THR A 198 17.77 -27.60 19.50
C THR A 198 16.40 -27.34 18.87
N GLY A 199 16.25 -27.63 17.58
CA GLY A 199 15.05 -27.30 16.79
C GLY A 199 15.03 -25.82 16.32
N GLU A 200 16.01 -25.03 16.69
CA GLU A 200 16.11 -23.62 16.32
C GLU A 200 16.19 -23.46 14.80
N VAL A 201 15.39 -22.52 14.27
CA VAL A 201 15.37 -22.13 12.86
C VAL A 201 15.85 -20.70 12.74
N ARG A 202 16.91 -20.48 11.98
CA ARG A 202 17.44 -19.16 11.68
C ARG A 202 17.30 -18.89 10.19
N ILE A 203 16.68 -17.77 9.83
CA ILE A 203 16.65 -17.28 8.45
C ILE A 203 17.99 -16.63 8.15
N THR A 204 18.65 -17.09 7.10
CA THR A 204 20.01 -16.65 6.73
C THR A 204 20.02 -15.69 5.55
N ARG A 205 19.00 -15.76 4.68
CA ARG A 205 18.82 -14.90 3.52
C ARG A 205 17.37 -14.90 3.08
N MET A 206 16.92 -13.79 2.53
CA MET A 206 15.58 -13.69 1.95
C MET A 206 15.58 -12.85 0.67
N VAL A 207 14.86 -13.30 -0.35
CA VAL A 207 14.59 -12.54 -1.57
C VAL A 207 13.08 -12.38 -1.68
N ALA A 208 12.61 -11.15 -1.88
CA ALA A 208 11.20 -10.82 -2.00
C ALA A 208 10.94 -10.09 -3.31
N SER A 209 10.24 -10.75 -4.24
CA SER A 209 9.80 -10.17 -5.50
C SER A 209 8.32 -9.80 -5.39
N HIS A 210 7.99 -8.53 -5.65
CA HIS A 210 6.63 -8.00 -5.56
C HIS A 210 6.25 -7.22 -6.81
N ASP A 211 5.05 -7.48 -7.33
CA ASP A 211 4.39 -6.67 -8.33
C ASP A 211 3.31 -5.81 -7.65
N SER A 212 3.69 -4.61 -7.28
CA SER A 212 2.79 -3.60 -6.68
C SER A 212 2.26 -2.58 -7.71
N GLY A 213 2.41 -2.87 -9.01
CA GLY A 213 2.18 -1.91 -10.08
C GLY A 213 3.31 -0.87 -10.14
N GLN A 214 3.04 0.28 -10.74
CA GLN A 214 3.98 1.41 -10.74
C GLN A 214 4.16 1.94 -9.31
N LEU A 215 5.40 2.18 -8.91
CA LEU A 215 5.72 2.58 -7.53
C LEU A 215 5.55 4.10 -7.36
N ILE A 216 4.54 4.53 -6.62
CA ILE A 216 4.35 5.96 -6.28
C ILE A 216 5.49 6.45 -5.38
N ASN A 217 5.88 5.64 -4.39
CA ASN A 217 6.99 5.96 -3.49
C ASN A 217 7.76 4.67 -3.17
N PRO A 218 8.90 4.41 -3.84
CA PRO A 218 9.67 3.18 -3.63
C PRO A 218 10.06 2.94 -2.18
N LEU A 219 10.53 3.95 -1.46
CA LEU A 219 10.96 3.82 -0.06
C LEU A 219 9.82 3.37 0.86
N LEU A 220 8.60 3.91 0.67
CA LEU A 220 7.44 3.50 1.47
C LEU A 220 6.99 2.09 1.10
N VAL A 221 7.08 1.70 -0.18
CA VAL A 221 6.78 0.34 -0.63
C VAL A 221 7.75 -0.67 0.00
N GLU A 222 9.04 -0.38 -0.03
CA GLU A 222 10.06 -1.21 0.64
C GLU A 222 9.80 -1.35 2.13
N GLY A 223 9.47 -0.25 2.81
CA GLY A 223 9.09 -0.27 4.22
C GLY A 223 7.90 -1.17 4.52
N GLN A 224 6.88 -1.17 3.65
CA GLN A 224 5.72 -2.05 3.77
C GLN A 224 6.08 -3.52 3.51
N ILE A 225 6.95 -3.81 2.55
CA ILE A 225 7.39 -5.18 2.25
C ILE A 225 8.16 -5.73 3.45
N VAL A 226 9.14 -5.00 3.99
CA VAL A 226 9.91 -5.42 5.17
C VAL A 226 9.00 -5.62 6.37
N GLY A 227 8.08 -4.69 6.63
CA GLY A 227 7.13 -4.77 7.75
C GLY A 227 6.20 -5.98 7.65
N GLY A 228 5.67 -6.27 6.46
CA GLY A 228 4.84 -7.45 6.23
C GLY A 228 5.61 -8.76 6.38
N ILE A 229 6.85 -8.81 5.89
CA ILE A 229 7.74 -9.95 6.08
C ILE A 229 8.05 -10.17 7.57
N ALA A 230 8.32 -9.11 8.32
CA ALA A 230 8.57 -9.20 9.76
C ALA A 230 7.38 -9.85 10.50
N GLN A 231 6.16 -9.44 10.20
CA GLN A 231 4.95 -10.08 10.71
C GLN A 231 4.86 -11.57 10.30
N GLY A 232 5.18 -11.88 9.05
CA GLY A 232 5.18 -13.27 8.54
C GLY A 232 6.22 -14.15 9.22
N ILE A 233 7.39 -13.62 9.55
CA ILE A 233 8.44 -14.32 10.34
C ILE A 233 7.91 -14.60 11.74
N GLY A 234 7.34 -13.61 12.41
CA GLY A 234 6.74 -13.79 13.73
C GLY A 234 5.65 -14.87 13.73
N MET A 235 4.71 -14.79 12.80
CA MET A 235 3.66 -15.79 12.62
C MET A 235 4.23 -17.20 12.35
N ALA A 236 5.32 -17.28 11.59
CA ALA A 236 5.93 -18.58 11.26
C ALA A 236 6.68 -19.21 12.41
N LEU A 237 7.38 -18.44 13.26
CA LEU A 237 8.39 -18.96 14.16
C LEU A 237 8.16 -18.69 15.64
N SER A 238 7.45 -17.59 16.03
CA SER A 238 7.42 -17.16 17.45
C SER A 238 6.09 -16.68 17.99
N GLU A 239 5.20 -16.10 17.17
CA GLU A 239 3.99 -15.47 17.65
C GLU A 239 2.83 -16.46 17.82
N GLU A 240 2.32 -16.58 19.02
CA GLU A 240 1.15 -17.42 19.33
C GLU A 240 0.34 -16.79 20.47
N VAL A 241 -0.96 -16.58 20.26
CA VAL A 241 -1.89 -16.24 21.33
C VAL A 241 -2.33 -17.52 22.04
N MET A 242 -1.79 -17.77 23.22
CA MET A 242 -2.11 -18.98 23.99
C MET A 242 -3.39 -18.77 24.82
N LEU A 243 -4.38 -19.60 24.59
CA LEU A 243 -5.66 -19.56 25.32
C LEU A 243 -5.86 -20.79 26.19
N ARG A 244 -6.35 -20.60 27.43
CA ARG A 244 -6.84 -21.65 28.29
C ARG A 244 -8.15 -21.22 28.94
N ASP A 245 -9.20 -22.00 28.74
CA ASP A 245 -10.55 -21.73 29.28
C ASP A 245 -11.04 -20.29 28.99
N GLY A 246 -10.78 -19.80 27.77
CA GLY A 246 -11.15 -18.44 27.32
C GLY A 246 -10.27 -17.32 27.87
N ARG A 247 -9.17 -17.64 28.56
CA ARG A 247 -8.21 -16.65 29.08
C ARG A 247 -6.91 -16.67 28.27
N THR A 248 -6.41 -15.50 27.89
CA THR A 248 -5.09 -15.35 27.29
C THR A 248 -4.01 -15.59 28.36
N LEU A 249 -3.07 -16.50 28.10
CA LEU A 249 -1.98 -16.86 29.01
C LEU A 249 -0.77 -15.93 28.87
N ASN A 250 -0.58 -15.33 27.69
CA ASN A 250 0.55 -14.47 27.34
C ASN A 250 0.06 -13.08 26.87
N PRO A 251 -0.58 -12.27 27.77
CA PRO A 251 -1.22 -11.02 27.37
C PRO A 251 -0.27 -9.81 27.26
N SER A 252 1.01 -10.00 27.46
CA SER A 252 2.02 -8.94 27.43
C SER A 252 3.18 -9.26 26.51
N LEU A 253 3.92 -8.23 26.10
CA LEU A 253 5.14 -8.41 25.27
C LEU A 253 6.28 -9.12 25.99
N SER A 254 6.16 -9.42 27.29
CA SER A 254 7.11 -10.30 28.01
C SER A 254 6.94 -11.75 27.62
N ASP A 255 5.75 -12.15 27.18
CA ASP A 255 5.36 -13.54 26.95
C ASP A 255 4.83 -13.77 25.52
N TYR A 256 4.54 -12.69 24.79
CA TYR A 256 4.20 -12.70 23.36
C TYR A 256 5.41 -12.20 22.56
N PHE A 257 6.06 -13.11 21.85
CA PHE A 257 7.37 -12.86 21.25
C PHE A 257 7.27 -12.26 19.84
N LEU A 258 7.27 -10.95 19.75
CA LEU A 258 7.43 -10.24 18.47
C LEU A 258 8.88 -10.37 17.96
N PRO A 259 9.10 -10.54 16.66
CA PRO A 259 10.43 -10.40 16.07
C PRO A 259 11.02 -9.02 16.35
N THR A 260 12.28 -8.99 16.71
CA THR A 260 13.06 -7.76 16.83
C THR A 260 13.79 -7.45 15.51
N ALA A 261 14.38 -6.27 15.39
CA ALA A 261 15.19 -5.93 14.22
C ALA A 261 16.39 -6.88 14.01
N MET A 262 16.82 -7.59 15.05
CA MET A 262 17.91 -8.58 14.98
C MET A 262 17.46 -9.95 14.42
N ASP A 263 16.17 -10.21 14.43
CA ASP A 263 15.58 -11.45 13.95
C ASP A 263 15.22 -11.39 12.46
N ILE A 264 15.19 -10.17 11.89
CA ILE A 264 14.88 -9.95 10.48
C ILE A 264 16.18 -10.03 9.66
N PRO A 265 16.27 -10.93 8.67
CA PRO A 265 17.43 -11.02 7.80
C PRO A 265 17.53 -9.82 6.85
N ASP A 266 18.68 -9.65 6.21
CA ASP A 266 18.76 -8.80 5.02
C ASP A 266 17.82 -9.32 3.94
N ILE A 267 16.95 -8.44 3.44
CA ILE A 267 15.95 -8.77 2.43
C ILE A 267 16.37 -8.13 1.10
N GLU A 268 16.67 -8.97 0.12
CA GLU A 268 16.90 -8.54 -1.25
C GLU A 268 15.54 -8.32 -1.94
N MET A 269 15.23 -7.07 -2.29
CA MET A 269 13.95 -6.73 -2.92
C MET A 269 14.06 -6.68 -4.44
N VAL A 270 13.07 -7.23 -5.11
CA VAL A 270 12.92 -7.19 -6.57
C VAL A 270 11.56 -6.60 -6.89
N HIS A 271 11.52 -5.37 -7.35
CA HIS A 271 10.29 -4.74 -7.79
C HIS A 271 9.95 -5.18 -9.21
N VAL A 272 8.73 -5.64 -9.38
CA VAL A 272 8.11 -5.87 -10.70
C VAL A 272 7.03 -4.82 -10.87
N GLU A 273 7.22 -3.95 -11.86
CA GLU A 273 6.31 -2.84 -12.11
C GLU A 273 5.48 -3.12 -13.36
N THR A 274 4.34 -3.80 -13.17
CA THR A 274 3.35 -3.90 -14.24
C THR A 274 2.47 -2.65 -14.23
N ASP A 275 2.08 -2.20 -15.41
CA ASP A 275 1.19 -1.04 -15.55
C ASP A 275 -0.27 -1.49 -15.35
N GLU A 276 -0.89 -1.07 -14.24
CA GLU A 276 -2.30 -1.38 -13.94
C GLU A 276 -3.20 -0.25 -14.46
N GLU A 277 -3.82 -0.46 -15.61
CA GLU A 277 -4.66 0.56 -16.27
C GLU A 277 -5.76 1.14 -15.38
N SER A 278 -6.30 0.33 -14.46
CA SER A 278 -7.35 0.76 -13.54
C SER A 278 -6.83 1.44 -12.28
N GLY A 279 -5.51 1.40 -12.04
CA GLY A 279 -4.85 2.00 -10.88
C GLY A 279 -4.43 3.46 -11.09
N PRO A 280 -4.22 4.24 -10.03
CA PRO A 280 -3.71 5.59 -10.16
C PRO A 280 -2.26 5.54 -10.67
N TYR A 281 -2.02 6.08 -11.87
CA TYR A 281 -0.71 6.06 -12.54
C TYR A 281 -0.09 4.65 -12.63
N GLY A 282 -0.89 3.62 -12.85
CA GLY A 282 -0.43 2.24 -12.97
C GLY A 282 -0.16 1.52 -11.64
N ALA A 283 -0.38 2.18 -10.50
CA ALA A 283 -0.14 1.59 -9.18
C ALA A 283 -1.25 0.61 -8.77
N LYS A 284 -0.86 -0.43 -8.02
CA LYS A 284 -1.79 -1.38 -7.38
C LYS A 284 -1.86 -1.11 -5.88
N CYS A 285 -1.29 -1.98 -5.09
CA CYS A 285 -1.19 -1.85 -3.63
C CYS A 285 0.02 -2.59 -3.07
N VAL A 286 0.33 -2.29 -1.80
CA VAL A 286 1.29 -3.03 -0.98
C VAL A 286 0.87 -2.91 0.49
N GLY A 287 1.08 -3.96 1.25
CA GLY A 287 0.72 -4.04 2.66
C GLY A 287 0.59 -5.51 3.02
N GLU A 288 -0.60 -6.02 3.09
CA GLU A 288 -0.88 -7.45 3.36
C GLU A 288 -0.21 -8.41 2.36
N PRO A 289 -0.07 -8.11 1.06
CA PRO A 289 0.62 -8.99 0.11
C PRO A 289 2.00 -9.46 0.56
N ALA A 290 2.75 -8.63 1.27
CA ALA A 290 4.09 -8.98 1.73
C ALA A 290 4.11 -10.06 2.82
N LEU A 291 3.06 -10.13 3.64
CA LEU A 291 2.90 -11.11 4.71
C LEU A 291 2.59 -12.51 4.17
N VAL A 292 1.73 -12.61 3.14
CA VAL A 292 1.09 -13.86 2.71
C VAL A 292 2.07 -14.98 2.36
N PRO A 293 3.13 -14.79 1.56
CA PRO A 293 4.01 -15.88 1.17
C PRO A 293 5.11 -16.19 2.21
N THR A 294 5.28 -15.39 3.26
CA THR A 294 6.42 -15.48 4.18
C THR A 294 6.41 -16.80 4.98
N ALA A 295 5.34 -17.07 5.70
CA ALA A 295 5.27 -18.29 6.51
C ALA A 295 5.37 -19.56 5.66
N PRO A 296 4.65 -19.74 4.54
CA PRO A 296 4.81 -20.93 3.71
C PRO A 296 6.20 -21.06 3.09
N ALA A 297 6.88 -19.97 2.73
CA ALA A 297 8.27 -20.03 2.24
C ALA A 297 9.22 -20.56 3.33
N ILE A 298 9.10 -20.08 4.57
CA ILE A 298 9.89 -20.54 5.73
C ILE A 298 9.62 -22.03 5.98
N LEU A 299 8.36 -22.47 6.01
CA LEU A 299 8.02 -23.87 6.23
C LEU A 299 8.52 -24.80 5.11
N ASN A 300 8.52 -24.34 3.87
CA ASN A 300 9.13 -25.07 2.76
C ASN A 300 10.65 -25.16 2.90
N ALA A 301 11.31 -24.11 3.39
CA ALA A 301 12.75 -24.14 3.67
C ALA A 301 13.11 -25.10 4.81
N ILE A 302 12.31 -25.16 5.88
CA ILE A 302 12.45 -26.16 6.96
C ILE A 302 12.31 -27.56 6.40
N TYR A 303 11.33 -27.82 5.53
CA TYR A 303 11.16 -29.12 4.89
C TYR A 303 12.38 -29.50 4.05
N ASP A 304 12.92 -28.61 3.26
CA ASP A 304 14.10 -28.84 2.45
C ASP A 304 15.34 -29.17 3.33
N ALA A 305 15.49 -28.43 4.45
CA ALA A 305 16.60 -28.62 5.39
C ALA A 305 16.58 -29.99 6.10
N VAL A 306 15.42 -30.43 6.61
CA VAL A 306 15.31 -31.57 7.54
C VAL A 306 14.28 -32.63 7.10
N GLY A 307 13.54 -32.38 6.04
CA GLY A 307 12.59 -33.31 5.42
C GLY A 307 11.36 -33.60 6.28
N VAL A 308 10.92 -32.64 7.12
CA VAL A 308 9.69 -32.77 7.93
C VAL A 308 8.72 -31.66 7.59
N ARG A 309 7.42 -31.96 7.59
CA ARG A 309 6.36 -30.94 7.41
C ARG A 309 5.85 -30.52 8.78
N ILE A 310 5.90 -29.20 9.03
CA ILE A 310 5.24 -28.57 10.17
C ILE A 310 3.84 -28.15 9.72
N THR A 311 2.81 -28.62 10.41
CA THR A 311 1.40 -28.42 10.04
C THR A 311 0.65 -27.48 10.96
N SER A 312 1.30 -26.97 12.03
CA SER A 312 0.75 -25.99 12.96
C SER A 312 1.74 -24.88 13.24
N LEU A 313 1.31 -23.64 13.10
CA LEU A 313 2.11 -22.44 13.40
C LEU A 313 1.96 -22.05 14.87
N PRO A 314 2.97 -21.33 15.41
CA PRO A 314 4.32 -21.15 14.88
C PRO A 314 5.12 -22.46 14.89
N ALA A 315 6.15 -22.57 14.01
CA ALA A 315 7.10 -23.67 13.96
C ALA A 315 8.16 -23.47 15.07
N THR A 316 7.73 -23.63 16.33
CA THR A 316 8.64 -23.46 17.47
C THR A 316 9.74 -24.52 17.45
N PRO A 317 10.87 -24.28 18.15
CA PRO A 317 11.95 -25.29 18.27
C PRO A 317 11.46 -26.66 18.74
N GLU A 318 10.51 -26.69 19.67
CA GLU A 318 9.92 -27.95 20.19
C GLU A 318 9.17 -28.70 19.10
N LYS A 319 8.30 -28.00 18.32
CA LYS A 319 7.55 -28.62 17.21
C LYS A 319 8.47 -29.13 16.11
N VAL A 320 9.57 -28.42 15.83
CA VAL A 320 10.58 -28.87 14.86
C VAL A 320 11.29 -30.11 15.35
N LEU A 321 11.72 -30.17 16.63
CA LEU A 321 12.35 -31.36 17.22
C LEU A 321 11.41 -32.58 17.25
N GLU A 322 10.14 -32.37 17.66
CA GLU A 322 9.12 -33.41 17.67
C GLU A 322 8.93 -34.02 16.27
N ALA A 323 8.84 -33.19 15.24
CA ALA A 323 8.70 -33.62 13.86
C ALA A 323 9.93 -34.39 13.35
N ILE A 324 11.15 -33.94 13.70
CA ILE A 324 12.39 -34.65 13.37
C ILE A 324 12.44 -36.00 14.08
N ALA A 325 12.10 -36.07 15.37
CA ALA A 325 12.08 -37.33 16.13
C ALA A 325 11.05 -38.31 15.58
N ALA A 326 9.85 -37.85 15.26
CA ALA A 326 8.80 -38.68 14.66
C ALA A 326 9.23 -39.28 13.31
N LYS A 327 9.92 -38.50 12.46
CA LYS A 327 10.47 -38.99 11.19
C LYS A 327 11.55 -40.04 11.39
N ALA A 328 12.38 -39.92 12.43
CA ALA A 328 13.45 -40.89 12.72
C ALA A 328 12.92 -42.22 13.27
N ALA A 329 11.69 -42.22 13.82
CA ALA A 329 11.01 -43.39 14.37
C ALA A 329 10.13 -44.13 13.33
N ALA A 330 9.86 -43.51 12.18
CA ALA A 330 9.09 -44.10 11.07
C ALA A 330 9.98 -44.77 10.04
#